data_7536b5419f6f4a155491389e10dbf3b6
#
_entry.id   7536b5419f6f4a155491389e10dbf3b6
#
_cell.length_a   1.000
_cell.length_b   1.000
_cell.length_c   1.000
_cell.angle_alpha   90.00
_cell.angle_beta   90.00
_cell.angle_gamma   90.00
#
_symmetry.space_group_name_H-M   'P 1'
#
loop_
_entity.id
_entity.type
_entity.pdbx_description
1 polymer ?
#
loop_
_entity_poly.entity_id
_entity_poly.type
_entity_poly.pdbx_seq_one_letter_code
_entity_poly.pdbx_strand_id
1 'polypeptide(L)'
;MDLLKPSDFRPAFWLPGPHFQTIWASKFRKIPMPGLEKEQLELEDGDFLQLFWALEGNGPMVIILHGLEGDHTSNTVKAMFGVIRAQGWNGVMLLNRNCGGVSNRLQRTYHAGETTDLNRLVQLVKQRFPGKAIMAFGYSLGGNSLLKWLGEQGSEAGITAAAAVSVPFDLSSCTDRMNRGFSKV
;
A
#
# COMPACT_ATOMS: atom_id res chain seq x y z
N MET A 1 -21.97 6.80 19.71
CA MET A 1 -21.84 6.17 18.40
C MET A 1 -20.78 5.08 18.52
N ASP A 2 -21.20 3.83 18.49
CA ASP A 2 -20.30 2.69 18.71
C ASP A 2 -19.51 2.49 17.41
N LEU A 3 -18.30 3.01 17.34
CA LEU A 3 -17.44 2.98 16.15
C LEU A 3 -16.77 1.61 15.95
N LEU A 4 -16.80 0.76 16.98
CA LEU A 4 -16.17 -0.55 16.97
C LEU A 4 -17.22 -1.64 16.88
N LYS A 5 -17.45 -2.17 15.68
CA LYS A 5 -18.24 -3.39 15.51
C LYS A 5 -17.32 -4.60 15.64
N PRO A 6 -17.68 -5.63 16.43
CA PRO A 6 -16.96 -6.90 16.43
C PRO A 6 -16.91 -7.48 15.02
N SER A 7 -15.78 -8.05 14.65
CA SER A 7 -15.64 -8.71 13.34
C SER A 7 -16.32 -10.07 13.35
N ASP A 8 -17.15 -10.35 12.35
CA ASP A 8 -17.72 -11.67 12.09
C ASP A 8 -16.73 -12.61 11.38
N PHE A 9 -15.47 -12.20 11.24
CA PHE A 9 -14.44 -12.99 10.58
C PHE A 9 -14.26 -14.34 11.27
N ARG A 10 -14.37 -15.43 10.49
CA ARG A 10 -14.01 -16.77 10.90
C ARG A 10 -12.93 -17.32 9.99
N PRO A 11 -11.81 -17.79 10.55
CA PRO A 11 -10.77 -18.40 9.73
C PRO A 11 -11.32 -19.67 9.05
N ALA A 12 -10.80 -19.99 7.87
CA ALA A 12 -11.14 -21.23 7.20
C ALA A 12 -10.79 -22.43 8.09
N PHE A 13 -11.72 -23.37 8.25
CA PHE A 13 -11.56 -24.52 9.17
C PHE A 13 -10.33 -25.38 8.85
N TRP A 14 -9.90 -25.39 7.59
CA TRP A 14 -8.73 -26.11 7.09
C TRP A 14 -7.40 -25.34 7.23
N LEU A 15 -7.44 -24.10 7.74
CA LEU A 15 -6.27 -23.28 8.04
C LEU A 15 -6.22 -22.96 9.55
N PRO A 16 -5.93 -23.96 10.40
CA PRO A 16 -5.88 -23.74 11.84
C PRO A 16 -4.67 -22.89 12.23
N GLY A 17 -4.93 -21.87 13.04
CA GLY A 17 -3.90 -21.03 13.63
C GLY A 17 -3.31 -19.96 12.71
N PRO A 18 -2.65 -18.95 13.29
CA PRO A 18 -2.23 -17.75 12.58
C PRO A 18 -1.10 -18.01 11.58
N HIS A 19 -0.17 -18.92 11.86
CA HIS A 19 0.94 -19.24 10.99
C HIS A 19 0.49 -19.84 9.66
N PHE A 20 -0.40 -20.82 9.69
CA PHE A 20 -0.92 -21.44 8.47
C PHE A 20 -1.70 -20.44 7.62
N GLN A 21 -2.51 -19.58 8.23
CA GLN A 21 -3.25 -18.53 7.51
C GLN A 21 -2.30 -17.58 6.80
N THR A 22 -1.23 -17.15 7.47
CA THR A 22 -0.24 -16.25 6.89
C THR A 22 0.55 -16.91 5.76
N ILE A 23 1.06 -18.13 5.99
CA ILE A 23 1.90 -18.85 5.01
C ILE A 23 1.07 -19.23 3.78
N TRP A 24 -0.15 -19.73 3.98
CA TRP A 24 -1.02 -20.12 2.88
C TRP A 24 -1.30 -18.94 1.95
N ALA A 25 -1.71 -17.81 2.51
CA ALA A 25 -2.03 -16.63 1.73
C ALA A 25 -0.83 -16.09 0.93
N SER A 26 0.37 -16.18 1.51
CA SER A 26 1.59 -15.67 0.87
C SER A 26 2.18 -16.62 -0.17
N LYS A 27 2.16 -17.93 0.07
CA LYS A 27 2.89 -18.91 -0.75
C LYS A 27 2.02 -19.67 -1.75
N PHE A 28 0.76 -19.95 -1.40
CA PHE A 28 -0.09 -20.84 -2.19
C PHE A 28 -1.24 -20.13 -2.91
N ARG A 29 -1.64 -18.95 -2.46
CA ARG A 29 -2.67 -18.17 -3.14
C ARG A 29 -2.11 -17.59 -4.43
N LYS A 30 -2.57 -18.08 -5.57
CA LYS A 30 -2.23 -17.53 -6.88
C LYS A 30 -3.24 -16.46 -7.25
N ILE A 31 -2.77 -15.23 -7.39
CA ILE A 31 -3.57 -14.09 -7.87
C ILE A 31 -3.02 -13.71 -9.23
N PRO A 32 -3.85 -13.63 -10.28
CA PRO A 32 -3.40 -13.19 -11.58
C PRO A 32 -2.71 -11.84 -11.52
N MET A 33 -1.65 -11.68 -12.31
CA MET A 33 -0.97 -10.39 -12.43
C MET A 33 -1.85 -9.46 -13.27
N PRO A 34 -2.29 -8.32 -12.74
CA PRO A 34 -2.97 -7.32 -13.54
C PRO A 34 -1.99 -6.71 -14.55
N GLY A 35 -2.47 -6.37 -15.75
CA GLY A 35 -1.70 -5.55 -16.68
C GLY A 35 -1.54 -4.15 -16.09
N LEU A 36 -0.33 -3.74 -15.76
CA LEU A 36 -0.03 -2.44 -15.17
C LEU A 36 0.91 -1.68 -16.09
N GLU A 37 0.65 -0.39 -16.27
CA GLU A 37 1.58 0.52 -16.92
C GLU A 37 2.61 1.00 -15.90
N LYS A 38 3.90 0.81 -16.22
CA LYS A 38 4.98 1.26 -15.36
C LYS A 38 5.43 2.66 -15.79
N GLU A 39 5.53 3.55 -14.82
CA GLU A 39 6.09 4.90 -15.00
C GLU A 39 7.24 5.13 -14.03
N GLN A 40 8.30 5.80 -14.50
CA GLN A 40 9.33 6.38 -13.66
C GLN A 40 9.09 7.89 -13.57
N LEU A 41 8.77 8.37 -12.38
CA LEU A 41 8.57 9.78 -12.09
C LEU A 41 9.88 10.38 -11.58
N GLU A 42 10.49 11.26 -12.35
CA GLU A 42 11.67 11.99 -11.93
C GLU A 42 11.32 13.03 -10.85
N LEU A 43 12.18 13.15 -9.87
CA LEU A 43 12.02 14.06 -8.73
C LEU A 43 13.00 15.23 -8.81
N GLU A 44 12.66 16.32 -8.15
CA GLU A 44 13.48 17.54 -8.11
C GLU A 44 14.83 17.33 -7.39
N ASP A 45 14.91 16.33 -6.50
CA ASP A 45 16.14 15.95 -5.79
C ASP A 45 17.10 15.11 -6.67
N GLY A 46 16.75 14.84 -7.93
CA GLY A 46 17.54 14.04 -8.87
C GLY A 46 17.32 12.53 -8.74
N ASP A 47 16.45 12.11 -7.84
CA ASP A 47 16.02 10.70 -7.70
C ASP A 47 14.73 10.45 -8.48
N PHE A 48 14.12 9.29 -8.31
CA PHE A 48 12.88 8.92 -8.99
C PHE A 48 11.98 8.06 -8.11
N LEU A 49 10.70 8.03 -8.47
CA LEU A 49 9.72 7.06 -7.96
C LEU A 49 9.27 6.14 -9.08
N GLN A 50 8.96 4.90 -8.75
CA GLN A 50 8.31 3.99 -9.68
C GLN A 50 6.83 3.89 -9.33
N LEU A 51 6.00 4.11 -10.34
CA LEU A 51 4.55 4.08 -10.25
C LEU A 51 4.02 2.96 -11.16
N PHE A 52 2.99 2.27 -10.70
CA PHE A 52 2.32 1.23 -11.46
C PHE A 52 0.84 1.58 -11.56
N TRP A 53 0.36 1.79 -12.78
CA TRP A 53 -0.97 2.32 -13.07
C TRP A 53 -1.91 1.27 -13.63
N ALA A 54 -3.19 1.37 -13.27
CA ALA A 54 -4.32 0.72 -13.92
C ALA A 54 -5.36 1.82 -14.21
N LEU A 55 -5.47 2.26 -15.45
CA LEU A 55 -6.26 3.43 -15.87
C LEU A 55 -7.45 3.07 -16.77
N GLU A 56 -7.98 1.86 -16.63
CA GLU A 56 -9.05 1.35 -17.50
C GLU A 56 -10.46 1.79 -17.06
N GLY A 57 -10.60 2.39 -15.89
CA GLY A 57 -11.87 2.72 -15.27
C GLY A 57 -12.27 4.19 -15.39
N ASN A 58 -13.57 4.46 -15.21
CA ASN A 58 -14.12 5.81 -15.11
C ASN A 58 -14.33 6.28 -13.65
N GLY A 59 -14.25 5.37 -12.68
CA GLY A 59 -14.44 5.62 -11.27
C GLY A 59 -13.30 6.40 -10.60
N PRO A 60 -13.28 6.43 -9.25
CA PRO A 60 -12.26 7.12 -8.48
C PRO A 60 -10.85 6.59 -8.75
N MET A 61 -9.85 7.33 -8.31
CA MET A 61 -8.44 6.92 -8.28
C MET A 61 -8.11 6.34 -6.90
N VAL A 62 -7.55 5.14 -6.85
CA VAL A 62 -7.08 4.49 -5.62
C VAL A 62 -5.57 4.47 -5.60
N ILE A 63 -4.98 5.12 -4.61
CA ILE A 63 -3.54 5.07 -4.33
C ILE A 63 -3.27 3.85 -3.44
N ILE A 64 -2.33 3.00 -3.84
CA ILE A 64 -1.95 1.77 -3.13
C ILE A 64 -0.54 1.94 -2.55
N LEU A 65 -0.41 1.68 -1.25
CA LEU A 65 0.86 1.66 -0.52
C LEU A 65 1.11 0.24 0.01
N HIS A 66 2.20 -0.37 -0.45
CA HIS A 66 2.58 -1.72 -0.06
C HIS A 66 3.24 -1.79 1.32
N GLY A 67 3.34 -2.99 1.89
CA GLY A 67 4.05 -3.26 3.14
C GLY A 67 5.57 -3.33 2.95
N LEU A 68 6.26 -3.67 4.05
CA LEU A 68 7.73 -3.82 4.08
C LEU A 68 8.18 -4.77 2.95
N GLU A 69 9.21 -4.35 2.19
CA GLU A 69 9.81 -5.10 1.07
C GLU A 69 8.80 -5.58 0.01
N GLY A 70 7.60 -4.97 -0.02
CA GLY A 70 6.60 -5.30 -1.02
C GLY A 70 6.93 -4.69 -2.40
N ASP A 71 6.27 -5.24 -3.43
CA ASP A 71 6.33 -4.74 -4.79
C ASP A 71 4.99 -4.95 -5.52
N HIS A 72 4.96 -4.61 -6.81
CA HIS A 72 3.77 -4.76 -7.65
C HIS A 72 3.35 -6.24 -7.85
N THR A 73 4.24 -7.20 -7.57
CA THR A 73 3.94 -8.64 -7.67
C THR A 73 3.39 -9.22 -6.37
N SER A 74 3.38 -8.45 -5.29
CA SER A 74 2.84 -8.86 -3.98
C SER A 74 1.36 -9.24 -4.08
N ASN A 75 0.96 -10.35 -3.45
CA ASN A 75 -0.41 -10.85 -3.51
C ASN A 75 -1.44 -9.82 -3.04
N THR A 76 -1.11 -9.01 -2.02
CA THR A 76 -2.01 -7.94 -1.54
C THR A 76 -2.20 -6.87 -2.60
N VAL A 77 -1.13 -6.45 -3.27
CA VAL A 77 -1.20 -5.44 -4.35
C VAL A 77 -2.00 -5.96 -5.54
N LYS A 78 -1.72 -7.20 -5.99
CA LYS A 78 -2.48 -7.84 -7.07
C LYS A 78 -3.96 -7.96 -6.74
N ALA A 79 -4.30 -8.35 -5.51
CA ALA A 79 -5.69 -8.44 -5.06
C ALA A 79 -6.38 -7.08 -5.10
N MET A 80 -5.71 -6.02 -4.64
CA MET A 80 -6.26 -4.65 -4.68
C MET A 80 -6.50 -4.17 -6.10
N PHE A 81 -5.56 -4.36 -7.01
CA PHE A 81 -5.80 -4.03 -8.42
C PHE A 81 -6.93 -4.84 -9.03
N GLY A 82 -7.07 -6.12 -8.67
CA GLY A 82 -8.20 -6.94 -9.09
C GLY A 82 -9.55 -6.38 -8.64
N VAL A 83 -9.65 -5.93 -7.39
CA VAL A 83 -10.86 -5.29 -6.86
C VAL A 83 -11.12 -3.95 -7.55
N ILE A 84 -10.10 -3.12 -7.72
CA ILE A 84 -10.17 -1.81 -8.38
C ILE A 84 -10.75 -1.98 -9.79
N ARG A 85 -10.23 -2.92 -10.58
CA ARG A 85 -10.74 -3.23 -11.91
C ARG A 85 -12.17 -3.74 -11.92
N ALA A 86 -12.50 -4.66 -11.01
CA ALA A 86 -13.85 -5.21 -10.91
C ALA A 86 -14.91 -4.14 -10.59
N GLN A 87 -14.50 -3.04 -9.93
CA GLN A 87 -15.36 -1.89 -9.64
C GLN A 87 -15.35 -0.81 -10.75
N GLY A 88 -14.59 -0.99 -11.82
CA GLY A 88 -14.42 0.04 -12.85
C GLY A 88 -13.69 1.30 -12.35
N TRP A 89 -12.84 1.15 -11.34
CA TRP A 89 -12.04 2.25 -10.78
C TRP A 89 -10.65 2.30 -11.41
N ASN A 90 -9.91 3.35 -11.10
CA ASN A 90 -8.51 3.48 -11.48
C ASN A 90 -7.61 3.26 -10.26
N GLY A 91 -6.39 2.85 -10.51
CA GLY A 91 -5.43 2.63 -9.43
C GLY A 91 -4.02 3.05 -9.78
N VAL A 92 -3.28 3.48 -8.78
CA VAL A 92 -1.84 3.69 -8.86
C VAL A 92 -1.16 3.14 -7.61
N MET A 93 -0.12 2.36 -7.79
CA MET A 93 0.74 1.92 -6.70
C MET A 93 2.02 2.73 -6.68
N LEU A 94 2.39 3.27 -5.51
CA LEU A 94 3.71 3.79 -5.23
C LEU A 94 4.63 2.64 -4.84
N LEU A 95 5.69 2.44 -5.60
CA LEU A 95 6.78 1.56 -5.17
C LEU A 95 7.74 2.37 -4.30
N ASN A 96 7.92 1.93 -3.07
CA ASN A 96 8.87 2.57 -2.16
C ASN A 96 10.31 2.51 -2.71
N ARG A 97 11.11 3.52 -2.39
CA ARG A 97 12.50 3.61 -2.85
C ARG A 97 13.29 2.34 -2.49
N ASN A 98 14.12 1.88 -3.42
CA ASN A 98 14.94 0.68 -3.31
C ASN A 98 14.16 -0.65 -3.22
N CYS A 99 12.84 -0.64 -3.46
CA CYS A 99 12.05 -1.86 -3.57
C CYS A 99 11.94 -2.36 -5.02
N GLY A 100 11.45 -3.60 -5.20
CA GLY A 100 11.19 -4.18 -6.52
C GLY A 100 12.44 -4.44 -7.37
N GLY A 101 13.61 -4.56 -6.75
CA GLY A 101 14.86 -4.91 -7.42
C GLY A 101 15.52 -3.77 -8.22
N VAL A 102 15.06 -2.53 -8.05
CA VAL A 102 15.63 -1.34 -8.68
C VAL A 102 16.17 -0.40 -7.60
N SER A 103 17.48 -0.11 -7.65
CA SER A 103 18.10 0.84 -6.74
C SER A 103 17.83 2.27 -7.19
N ASN A 104 17.44 3.11 -6.26
CA ASN A 104 17.37 4.54 -6.45
C ASN A 104 18.79 5.16 -6.58
N ARG A 105 18.85 6.38 -7.08
CA ARG A 105 20.13 7.08 -7.33
C ARG A 105 20.74 7.63 -6.04
N LEU A 106 19.87 8.05 -5.10
CA LEU A 106 20.28 8.57 -3.81
C LEU A 106 20.32 7.47 -2.75
N GLN A 107 21.14 7.64 -1.72
CA GLN A 107 21.21 6.72 -0.57
C GLN A 107 19.97 6.79 0.33
N ARG A 108 19.03 7.69 0.01
CA ARG A 108 17.76 7.79 0.72
C ARG A 108 16.91 6.53 0.48
N THR A 109 16.40 5.96 1.55
CA THR A 109 15.48 4.83 1.51
C THR A 109 14.18 5.17 2.22
N TYR A 110 13.17 4.34 2.04
CA TYR A 110 11.90 4.50 2.73
C TYR A 110 12.01 4.03 4.20
N HIS A 111 11.15 4.57 5.04
CA HIS A 111 10.96 4.17 6.42
C HIS A 111 9.54 4.51 6.89
N ALA A 112 9.14 4.04 8.06
CA ALA A 112 7.78 4.24 8.59
C ALA A 112 7.34 5.72 8.73
N GLY A 113 8.29 6.63 8.88
CA GLY A 113 8.04 8.07 8.94
C GLY A 113 8.10 8.80 7.60
N GLU A 114 8.34 8.10 6.49
CA GLU A 114 8.45 8.73 5.17
C GLU A 114 7.05 8.98 4.58
N THR A 115 6.74 10.25 4.35
CA THR A 115 5.45 10.69 3.79
C THR A 115 5.61 11.60 2.57
N THR A 116 6.83 12.04 2.28
CA THR A 116 7.11 12.99 1.19
C THR A 116 6.78 12.40 -0.17
N ASP A 117 7.18 11.15 -0.40
CA ASP A 117 6.94 10.46 -1.67
C ASP A 117 5.44 10.22 -1.91
N LEU A 118 4.69 9.87 -0.85
CA LEU A 118 3.24 9.78 -0.92
C LEU A 118 2.60 11.14 -1.22
N ASN A 119 3.05 12.19 -0.54
CA ASN A 119 2.56 13.54 -0.81
C ASN A 119 2.79 13.93 -2.28
N ARG A 120 3.97 13.65 -2.82
CA ARG A 120 4.29 13.91 -4.23
C ARG A 120 3.35 13.16 -5.18
N LEU A 121 3.07 11.88 -4.90
CA LEU A 121 2.12 11.10 -5.69
C LEU A 121 0.70 11.66 -5.62
N VAL A 122 0.22 12.05 -4.44
CA VAL A 122 -1.11 12.65 -4.29
C VAL A 122 -1.23 13.94 -5.09
N GLN A 123 -0.22 14.82 -5.05
CA GLN A 123 -0.21 16.05 -5.85
C GLN A 123 -0.20 15.74 -7.36
N LEU A 124 0.58 14.77 -7.79
CA LEU A 124 0.60 14.31 -9.19
C LEU A 124 -0.79 13.82 -9.64
N VAL A 125 -1.45 13.00 -8.82
CA VAL A 125 -2.79 12.48 -9.11
C VAL A 125 -3.81 13.62 -9.20
N LYS A 126 -3.78 14.58 -8.26
CA LYS A 126 -4.65 15.77 -8.30
C LYS A 126 -4.45 16.58 -9.58
N GLN A 127 -3.20 16.75 -10.00
CA GLN A 127 -2.86 17.50 -11.21
C GLN A 127 -3.29 16.78 -12.50
N ARG A 128 -3.06 15.47 -12.59
CA ARG A 128 -3.36 14.68 -13.80
C ARG A 128 -4.84 14.35 -13.96
N PHE A 129 -5.56 14.25 -12.84
CA PHE A 129 -6.97 13.83 -12.81
C PHE A 129 -7.83 14.82 -12.02
N PRO A 130 -7.92 16.08 -12.47
CA PRO A 130 -8.65 17.12 -11.74
C PRO A 130 -10.13 16.74 -11.55
N GLY A 131 -10.65 16.95 -10.34
CA GLY A 131 -12.02 16.62 -9.98
C GLY A 131 -12.31 15.14 -9.74
N LYS A 132 -11.37 14.23 -9.97
CA LYS A 132 -11.57 12.82 -9.69
C LYS A 132 -11.45 12.57 -8.17
N ALA A 133 -12.39 11.83 -7.60
CA ALA A 133 -12.30 11.40 -6.21
C ALA A 133 -11.05 10.53 -6.00
N ILE A 134 -10.28 10.82 -4.96
CA ILE A 134 -9.05 10.08 -4.62
C ILE A 134 -9.31 9.28 -3.36
N MET A 135 -9.01 8.00 -3.41
CA MET A 135 -9.03 7.08 -2.28
C MET A 135 -7.61 6.56 -2.04
N ALA A 136 -7.33 6.09 -0.83
CA ALA A 136 -6.02 5.51 -0.52
C ALA A 136 -6.18 4.20 0.25
N PHE A 137 -5.32 3.23 -0.08
CA PHE A 137 -5.22 1.95 0.60
C PHE A 137 -3.77 1.71 1.02
N GLY A 138 -3.55 1.46 2.30
CA GLY A 138 -2.24 1.12 2.84
C GLY A 138 -2.27 -0.21 3.59
N TYR A 139 -1.29 -1.08 3.34
CA TYR A 139 -1.14 -2.36 4.02
C TYR A 139 0.13 -2.37 4.85
N SER A 140 0.05 -2.84 6.10
CA SER A 140 1.19 -2.96 7.03
C SER A 140 1.96 -1.63 7.13
N LEU A 141 3.24 -1.58 6.78
CA LEU A 141 4.03 -0.35 6.79
C LEU A 141 3.44 0.74 5.89
N GLY A 142 2.87 0.38 4.73
CA GLY A 142 2.16 1.32 3.87
C GLY A 142 0.91 1.91 4.54
N GLY A 143 0.24 1.13 5.39
CA GLY A 143 -0.86 1.62 6.24
C GLY A 143 -0.38 2.61 7.29
N ASN A 144 0.78 2.36 7.90
CA ASN A 144 1.40 3.27 8.86
C ASN A 144 1.76 4.61 8.18
N SER A 145 2.45 4.57 7.03
CA SER A 145 2.80 5.78 6.26
C SER A 145 1.56 6.56 5.83
N LEU A 146 0.49 5.86 5.42
CA LEU A 146 -0.79 6.50 5.05
C LEU A 146 -1.41 7.24 6.22
N LEU A 147 -1.53 6.61 7.38
CA LEU A 147 -2.13 7.24 8.56
C LEU A 147 -1.31 8.42 9.07
N LYS A 148 0.02 8.29 9.07
CA LYS A 148 0.91 9.39 9.42
C LYS A 148 0.72 10.57 8.46
N TRP A 149 0.74 10.32 7.15
CA TRP A 149 0.54 11.36 6.16
C TRP A 149 -0.83 12.05 6.31
N LEU A 150 -1.91 11.28 6.54
CA LEU A 150 -3.24 11.83 6.79
C LEU A 150 -3.26 12.72 8.04
N GLY A 151 -2.57 12.31 9.10
CA GLY A 151 -2.43 13.11 10.32
C GLY A 151 -1.65 14.42 10.10
N GLU A 152 -0.63 14.39 9.25
CA GLU A 152 0.16 15.58 8.88
C GLU A 152 -0.62 16.55 7.99
N GLN A 153 -1.41 16.04 7.05
CA GLN A 153 -2.16 16.86 6.10
C GLN A 153 -3.50 17.35 6.66
N GLY A 154 -4.11 16.62 7.59
CA GLY A 154 -5.41 16.96 8.14
C GLY A 154 -6.46 17.16 7.04
N SER A 155 -7.18 18.30 7.08
CA SER A 155 -8.18 18.68 6.09
C SER A 155 -7.63 18.89 4.67
N GLU A 156 -6.35 19.19 4.54
CA GLU A 156 -5.70 19.48 3.25
C GLU A 156 -5.31 18.22 2.46
N ALA A 157 -5.46 17.03 3.05
CA ALA A 157 -5.14 15.77 2.40
C ALA A 157 -5.83 15.62 1.03
N GLY A 158 -7.09 16.07 0.92
CA GLY A 158 -7.87 15.97 -0.32
C GLY A 158 -8.12 14.52 -0.74
N ILE A 159 -8.14 13.60 0.24
CA ILE A 159 -8.51 12.18 0.09
C ILE A 159 -9.97 12.03 0.51
N THR A 160 -10.78 11.41 -0.36
CA THR A 160 -12.21 11.17 -0.10
C THR A 160 -12.41 10.04 0.91
N ALA A 161 -11.60 8.99 0.84
CA ALA A 161 -11.64 7.87 1.75
C ALA A 161 -10.28 7.19 1.85
N ALA A 162 -9.98 6.60 2.99
CA ALA A 162 -8.75 5.84 3.21
C ALA A 162 -9.02 4.56 4.00
N ALA A 163 -8.29 3.50 3.66
CA ALA A 163 -8.27 2.25 4.41
C ALA A 163 -6.83 1.85 4.73
N ALA A 164 -6.55 1.64 6.01
CA ALA A 164 -5.27 1.16 6.49
C ALA A 164 -5.46 -0.19 7.17
N VAL A 165 -4.73 -1.21 6.71
CA VAL A 165 -4.93 -2.61 7.11
C VAL A 165 -3.66 -3.15 7.75
N SER A 166 -3.81 -3.84 8.89
CA SER A 166 -2.71 -4.48 9.63
C SER A 166 -1.57 -3.51 9.97
N VAL A 167 -1.92 -2.32 10.45
CA VAL A 167 -0.98 -1.23 10.72
C VAL A 167 -0.12 -1.53 11.94
N PRO A 168 1.21 -1.44 11.85
CA PRO A 168 2.10 -1.53 13.00
C PRO A 168 2.12 -0.19 13.75
N PHE A 169 1.18 0.02 14.68
CA PHE A 169 1.09 1.26 15.48
C PHE A 169 2.25 1.42 16.46
N ASP A 170 2.72 0.32 17.06
CA ASP A 170 3.92 0.28 17.87
C ASP A 170 5.03 -0.44 17.12
N LEU A 171 5.87 0.34 16.44
CA LEU A 171 6.97 -0.17 15.63
C LEU A 171 8.05 -0.88 16.48
N SER A 172 8.25 -0.45 17.72
CA SER A 172 9.22 -1.08 18.64
C SER A 172 8.78 -2.50 18.98
N SER A 173 7.55 -2.66 19.46
CA SER A 173 6.97 -3.98 19.74
C SER A 173 6.92 -4.89 18.51
N CYS A 174 6.64 -4.33 17.33
CA CYS A 174 6.66 -5.08 16.08
C CYS A 174 8.06 -5.59 15.74
N THR A 175 9.09 -4.75 15.89
CA THR A 175 10.51 -5.11 15.67
C THR A 175 10.94 -6.18 16.66
N ASP A 176 10.62 -6.02 17.94
CA ASP A 176 10.92 -7.02 18.96
C ASP A 176 10.27 -8.37 18.65
N ARG A 177 9.04 -8.36 18.14
CA ARG A 177 8.34 -9.57 17.74
C ARG A 177 8.97 -10.23 16.53
N MET A 178 9.42 -9.47 15.54
CA MET A 178 10.11 -9.98 14.34
C MET A 178 11.45 -10.63 14.68
N ASN A 179 12.11 -10.21 15.77
CA ASN A 179 13.36 -10.78 16.22
C ASN A 179 13.21 -12.05 17.09
N ARG A 180 11.99 -12.59 17.27
CA ARG A 180 11.72 -13.73 18.16
C ARG A 180 11.00 -14.87 17.45
N GLY A 181 11.40 -16.11 17.77
CA GLY A 181 10.71 -17.34 17.35
C GLY A 181 10.69 -17.52 15.83
N PHE A 182 9.56 -17.97 15.31
CA PHE A 182 9.34 -18.25 13.88
C PHE A 182 9.41 -17.01 12.97
N SER A 183 9.35 -15.82 13.54
CA SER A 183 9.43 -14.57 12.79
C SER A 183 10.88 -14.14 12.52
N LYS A 184 11.84 -14.78 13.16
CA LYS A 184 13.26 -14.53 12.95
C LYS A 184 13.71 -15.20 11.65
N VAL A 185 13.87 -14.40 10.61
CA VAL A 185 14.38 -14.80 9.29
C VAL A 185 15.84 -14.40 9.19
#